data_6fa4244b1dae768bed40fdd7d52050e2
#
_entry.id   6fa4244b1dae768bed40fdd7d52050e2
#
_cell.length_a   1.000
_cell.length_b   1.000
_cell.length_c   1.000
_cell.angle_alpha   90.00
_cell.angle_beta   90.00
_cell.angle_gamma   90.00
#
_symmetry.space_group_name_H-M   'P 1'
#
loop_
_entity.id
_entity.type
_entity.pdbx_description
1 polymer ?
#
loop_
_entity_poly.entity_id
_entity_poly.type
_entity_poly.pdbx_seq_one_letter_code
_entity_poly.pdbx_strand_id
1 'polypeptide(L)'
;MLYYRGGWELTETRSIAIVGSRKASPEGCQRAGKLAREFVRRDFTVVSGLAEGIDTAAHTATLEAGGRIVAVVGTPLNTVYPKASRELQETIANNHLVISQVPVLRYARQGPQHNRLFFPERNVTMSALTEATVIVEAGETSGTLTQARAALHQGRKLFILDSCFTEAGLTWPERYLKEGAIRVREFDDIWAALG
;
A
#
# COMPACT_ATOMS: atom_id res chain seq x y z
N MET A 1 -10.51 -6.76 14.98
CA MET A 1 -9.41 -6.54 15.97
C MET A 1 -8.14 -6.30 15.19
N LEU A 2 -7.36 -5.27 15.59
CA LEU A 2 -6.05 -4.97 15.02
C LEU A 2 -4.98 -5.22 16.08
N TYR A 3 -3.87 -5.79 15.65
CA TYR A 3 -2.63 -5.98 16.42
C TYR A 3 -1.59 -5.02 15.86
N TYR A 4 -0.73 -4.45 16.70
CA TYR A 4 0.29 -3.51 16.23
C TYR A 4 1.60 -3.59 17.02
N ARG A 5 2.67 -3.08 16.41
CA ARG A 5 3.98 -2.77 17.02
C ARG A 5 4.41 -1.40 16.54
N GLY A 6 4.88 -0.57 17.46
CA GLY A 6 5.31 0.81 17.19
C GLY A 6 4.33 1.85 17.66
N GLY A 7 4.40 3.06 17.10
CA GLY A 7 3.63 4.24 17.48
C GLY A 7 2.23 4.28 16.87
N TRP A 8 1.20 3.95 17.63
CA TRP A 8 -0.20 3.93 17.17
C TRP A 8 -0.69 5.32 16.73
N GLU A 9 -0.16 6.39 17.29
CA GLU A 9 -0.45 7.77 16.95
C GLU A 9 -0.27 8.11 15.46
N LEU A 10 0.53 7.31 14.73
CA LEU A 10 0.69 7.47 13.28
C LEU A 10 -0.60 7.20 12.49
N THR A 11 -1.57 6.52 13.08
CA THR A 11 -2.89 6.31 12.45
C THR A 11 -3.75 7.58 12.43
N GLU A 12 -3.41 8.58 13.23
CA GLU A 12 -4.12 9.87 13.33
C GLU A 12 -3.54 10.94 12.39
N THR A 13 -2.43 10.62 11.72
CA THR A 13 -1.81 11.53 10.76
C THR A 13 -2.45 11.43 9.38
N ARG A 14 -2.32 12.49 8.56
CA ARG A 14 -2.68 12.41 7.13
C ARG A 14 -1.87 11.30 6.48
N SER A 15 -2.53 10.41 5.76
CA SER A 15 -1.87 9.24 5.24
C SER A 15 -2.34 8.82 3.85
N ILE A 16 -1.43 8.24 3.09
CA ILE A 16 -1.64 7.79 1.72
C ILE A 16 -1.13 6.36 1.54
N ALA A 17 -1.93 5.50 0.92
CA ALA A 17 -1.47 4.18 0.53
C ALA A 17 -0.78 4.24 -0.84
N ILE A 18 0.46 3.75 -0.94
CA ILE A 18 1.18 3.54 -2.20
C ILE A 18 1.30 2.04 -2.40
N VAL A 19 0.70 1.52 -3.47
CA VAL A 19 0.58 0.08 -3.70
C VAL A 19 0.78 -0.30 -5.15
N GLY A 20 1.12 -1.58 -5.38
CA GLY A 20 1.27 -2.06 -6.73
C GLY A 20 1.75 -3.50 -6.86
N SER A 21 2.34 -3.79 -8.01
CA SER A 21 2.85 -5.10 -8.38
C SER A 21 3.99 -5.56 -7.47
N ARG A 22 3.97 -6.85 -7.11
CA ARG A 22 5.13 -7.51 -6.49
C ARG A 22 6.28 -7.71 -7.47
N LYS A 23 5.95 -7.90 -8.75
CA LYS A 23 6.90 -7.99 -9.85
C LYS A 23 6.89 -6.67 -10.61
N ALA A 24 7.25 -5.60 -9.91
CA ALA A 24 7.26 -4.27 -10.46
C ALA A 24 8.43 -4.08 -11.44
N SER A 25 8.20 -3.23 -12.45
CA SER A 25 9.28 -2.75 -13.30
C SER A 25 10.26 -1.85 -12.54
N PRO A 26 11.52 -1.70 -12.98
CA PRO A 26 12.44 -0.71 -12.41
C PRO A 26 11.84 0.70 -12.41
N GLU A 27 11.14 1.07 -13.47
CA GLU A 27 10.47 2.36 -13.64
C GLU A 27 9.30 2.50 -12.66
N GLY A 28 8.55 1.41 -12.40
CA GLY A 28 7.51 1.35 -11.38
C GLY A 28 8.05 1.62 -9.99
N CYS A 29 9.16 0.96 -9.63
CA CYS A 29 9.84 1.20 -8.35
C CYS A 29 10.35 2.65 -8.22
N GLN A 30 10.90 3.24 -9.28
CA GLN A 30 11.33 4.64 -9.29
C GLN A 30 10.15 5.59 -9.09
N ARG A 31 9.01 5.34 -9.77
CA ARG A 31 7.78 6.14 -9.60
C ARG A 31 7.25 6.04 -8.17
N ALA A 32 7.21 4.84 -7.58
CA ALA A 32 6.82 4.66 -6.19
C ALA A 32 7.69 5.44 -5.22
N GLY A 33 9.01 5.37 -5.40
CA GLY A 33 9.98 6.12 -4.59
C GLY A 33 9.85 7.64 -4.75
N LYS A 34 9.61 8.13 -5.97
CA LYS A 34 9.37 9.56 -6.23
C LYS A 34 8.10 10.04 -5.51
N LEU A 35 7.01 9.31 -5.65
CA LEU A 35 5.75 9.62 -4.97
C LEU A 35 5.91 9.63 -3.46
N ALA A 36 6.57 8.61 -2.89
CA ALA A 36 6.81 8.54 -1.45
C ALA A 36 7.55 9.78 -0.93
N ARG A 37 8.62 10.20 -1.60
CA ARG A 37 9.36 11.42 -1.24
C ARG A 37 8.52 12.68 -1.35
N GLU A 38 7.65 12.80 -2.37
CA GLU A 38 6.75 13.94 -2.52
C GLU A 38 5.70 14.01 -1.40
N PHE A 39 5.17 12.86 -0.97
CA PHE A 39 4.25 12.80 0.16
C PHE A 39 4.94 13.11 1.49
N VAL A 40 6.17 12.63 1.71
CA VAL A 40 6.97 12.97 2.90
C VAL A 40 7.18 14.48 3.00
N ARG A 41 7.52 15.17 1.90
CA ARG A 41 7.68 16.64 1.87
C ARG A 41 6.41 17.40 2.25
N ARG A 42 5.25 16.78 2.12
CA ARG A 42 3.94 17.33 2.45
C ARG A 42 3.35 16.80 3.75
N ASP A 43 4.22 16.24 4.59
CA ASP A 43 3.90 15.73 5.92
C ASP A 43 2.87 14.58 5.95
N PHE A 44 2.79 13.79 4.87
CA PHE A 44 1.98 12.57 4.85
C PHE A 44 2.74 11.38 5.40
N THR A 45 2.02 10.51 6.09
CA THR A 45 2.46 9.17 6.43
C THR A 45 2.23 8.25 5.24
N VAL A 46 3.28 7.56 4.81
CA VAL A 46 3.18 6.58 3.71
C VAL A 46 2.77 5.22 4.27
N VAL A 47 1.70 4.69 3.73
CA VAL A 47 1.14 3.38 4.12
C VAL A 47 1.36 2.39 2.98
N SER A 48 1.84 1.19 3.28
CA SER A 48 1.95 0.11 2.30
C SER A 48 1.99 -1.27 2.97
N GLY A 49 2.11 -2.33 2.16
CA GLY A 49 1.89 -3.70 2.63
C GLY A 49 3.14 -4.53 2.87
N LEU A 50 4.34 -3.96 2.77
CA LEU A 50 5.62 -4.71 2.89
C LEU A 50 5.78 -5.87 1.89
N ALA A 51 5.04 -5.88 0.79
CA ALA A 51 5.27 -6.81 -0.31
C ALA A 51 6.52 -6.41 -1.11
N GLU A 52 7.06 -7.35 -1.88
CA GLU A 52 8.10 -7.05 -2.86
C GLU A 52 7.63 -6.00 -3.89
N GLY A 53 8.54 -5.39 -4.61
CA GLY A 53 8.24 -4.43 -5.68
C GLY A 53 7.81 -3.06 -5.16
N ILE A 54 6.63 -2.61 -5.54
CA ILE A 54 6.15 -1.24 -5.26
C ILE A 54 6.11 -0.93 -3.77
N ASP A 55 5.59 -1.84 -2.94
CA ASP A 55 5.45 -1.61 -1.50
C ASP A 55 6.81 -1.40 -0.83
N THR A 56 7.79 -2.26 -1.15
CA THR A 56 9.17 -2.14 -0.65
C THR A 56 9.80 -0.84 -1.13
N ALA A 57 9.66 -0.48 -2.41
CA ALA A 57 10.22 0.74 -2.97
C ALA A 57 9.65 2.01 -2.29
N ALA A 58 8.34 2.02 -2.03
CA ALA A 58 7.68 3.13 -1.32
C ALA A 58 8.20 3.26 0.12
N HIS A 59 8.27 2.17 0.89
CA HIS A 59 8.76 2.20 2.26
C HIS A 59 10.23 2.59 2.36
N THR A 60 11.10 2.03 1.51
CA THR A 60 12.53 2.36 1.50
C THR A 60 12.74 3.84 1.20
N ALA A 61 12.08 4.37 0.16
CA ALA A 61 12.20 5.79 -0.18
C ALA A 61 11.64 6.72 0.91
N THR A 62 10.62 6.27 1.65
CA THR A 62 10.08 7.01 2.80
C THR A 62 11.08 7.06 3.94
N LEU A 63 11.73 5.94 4.28
CA LEU A 63 12.79 5.90 5.30
C LEU A 63 13.96 6.81 4.94
N GLU A 64 14.45 6.71 3.69
CA GLU A 64 15.55 7.54 3.18
C GLU A 64 15.23 9.04 3.24
N ALA A 65 13.96 9.40 3.09
CA ALA A 65 13.48 10.78 3.18
C ALA A 65 13.16 11.25 4.61
N GLY A 66 13.35 10.40 5.63
CA GLY A 66 13.04 10.72 7.03
C GLY A 66 11.53 10.82 7.31
N GLY A 67 10.70 10.18 6.49
CA GLY A 67 9.24 10.22 6.59
C GLY A 67 8.66 9.20 7.57
N ARG A 68 7.34 9.32 7.82
CA ARG A 68 6.57 8.41 8.67
C ARG A 68 5.99 7.27 7.85
N ILE A 69 5.99 6.06 8.44
CA ILE A 69 5.53 4.82 7.78
C ILE A 69 4.49 4.10 8.64
N VAL A 70 3.47 3.60 7.97
CA VAL A 70 2.62 2.53 8.50
C VAL A 70 2.69 1.33 7.55
N ALA A 71 3.15 0.21 8.05
CA ALA A 71 3.11 -1.05 7.31
C ALA A 71 1.90 -1.88 7.76
N VAL A 72 1.03 -2.25 6.83
CA VAL A 72 -0.10 -3.14 7.12
C VAL A 72 0.23 -4.51 6.54
N VAL A 73 0.35 -5.53 7.39
CA VAL A 73 0.82 -6.86 6.97
C VAL A 73 -0.31 -7.90 6.94
N GLY A 74 -0.23 -8.84 5.99
CA GLY A 74 -1.18 -9.96 5.84
C GLY A 74 -0.76 -11.23 6.59
N THR A 75 0.15 -11.09 7.56
CA THR A 75 0.64 -12.14 8.45
C THR A 75 0.52 -11.69 9.90
N PRO A 76 0.53 -12.59 10.89
CA PRO A 76 0.68 -12.19 12.28
C PRO A 76 1.97 -11.42 12.51
N LEU A 77 2.02 -10.55 13.53
CA LEU A 77 3.19 -9.71 13.82
C LEU A 77 4.47 -10.49 14.15
N ASN A 78 4.36 -11.75 14.57
CA ASN A 78 5.49 -12.63 14.81
C ASN A 78 5.96 -13.39 13.57
N THR A 79 5.40 -13.10 12.41
CA THR A 79 5.72 -13.77 11.13
C THR A 79 6.09 -12.72 10.09
N VAL A 80 7.25 -12.88 9.47
CA VAL A 80 7.72 -12.00 8.39
C VAL A 80 7.48 -12.66 7.04
N TYR A 81 6.80 -11.95 6.14
CA TYR A 81 6.58 -12.39 4.76
C TYR A 81 6.53 -11.19 3.80
N PRO A 82 7.31 -11.21 2.72
CA PRO A 82 8.37 -12.20 2.40
C PRO A 82 9.53 -12.15 3.39
N LYS A 83 10.32 -13.22 3.47
CA LYS A 83 11.47 -13.28 4.41
C LYS A 83 12.50 -12.17 4.16
N ALA A 84 12.64 -11.73 2.91
CA ALA A 84 13.54 -10.64 2.52
C ALA A 84 13.16 -9.29 3.18
N SER A 85 11.90 -9.09 3.55
CA SER A 85 11.43 -7.85 4.20
C SER A 85 11.70 -7.79 5.71
N ARG A 86 12.46 -8.75 6.29
CA ARG A 86 12.68 -8.82 7.74
C ARG A 86 13.28 -7.55 8.32
N GLU A 87 14.40 -7.09 7.78
CA GLU A 87 15.09 -5.89 8.28
C GLU A 87 14.19 -4.65 8.18
N LEU A 88 13.51 -4.50 7.04
CA LEU A 88 12.59 -3.40 6.82
C LEU A 88 11.41 -3.45 7.79
N GLN A 89 10.81 -4.62 8.00
CA GLN A 89 9.71 -4.79 8.96
C GLN A 89 10.13 -4.47 10.39
N GLU A 90 11.31 -4.93 10.83
CA GLU A 90 11.83 -4.63 12.17
C GLU A 90 12.17 -3.14 12.32
N THR A 91 12.75 -2.51 11.32
CA THR A 91 13.02 -1.06 11.33
C THR A 91 11.73 -0.27 11.48
N ILE A 92 10.68 -0.63 10.71
CA ILE A 92 9.37 0.02 10.79
C ILE A 92 8.71 -0.25 12.15
N ALA A 93 8.79 -1.48 12.68
CA ALA A 93 8.19 -1.83 13.96
C ALA A 93 8.84 -1.11 15.16
N ASN A 94 10.12 -0.77 15.06
CA ASN A 94 10.85 -0.10 16.13
C ASN A 94 10.74 1.43 16.09
N ASN A 95 10.61 2.03 14.89
CA ASN A 95 10.67 3.48 14.72
C ASN A 95 9.38 4.10 14.18
N HIS A 96 8.45 3.28 13.70
CA HIS A 96 7.20 3.70 13.05
C HIS A 96 6.04 2.80 13.51
N LEU A 97 5.23 2.23 12.59
CA LEU A 97 4.09 1.40 12.96
C LEU A 97 3.91 0.22 12.00
N VAL A 98 3.78 -0.98 12.56
CA VAL A 98 3.32 -2.18 11.84
C VAL A 98 1.97 -2.61 12.38
N ILE A 99 1.00 -2.81 11.50
CA ILE A 99 -0.36 -3.25 11.84
C ILE A 99 -0.65 -4.59 11.18
N SER A 100 -1.34 -5.46 11.91
CA SER A 100 -1.89 -6.72 11.40
C SER A 100 -3.29 -6.97 11.95
N GLN A 101 -4.17 -7.55 11.13
CA GLN A 101 -5.46 -8.07 11.57
C GLN A 101 -5.45 -9.59 11.80
N VAL A 102 -4.28 -10.23 11.61
CA VAL A 102 -4.16 -11.69 11.57
C VAL A 102 -3.89 -12.27 12.96
N PRO A 103 -4.82 -13.06 13.54
CA PRO A 103 -4.60 -13.70 14.82
C PRO A 103 -3.54 -14.79 14.74
N VAL A 104 -2.56 -14.76 15.66
CA VAL A 104 -1.42 -15.71 15.71
C VAL A 104 -1.90 -17.16 15.74
N LEU A 105 -2.82 -17.49 16.65
CA LEU A 105 -3.28 -18.88 16.84
C LEU A 105 -4.10 -19.39 15.63
N ARG A 106 -4.92 -18.55 15.04
CA ARG A 106 -5.68 -18.92 13.83
C ARG A 106 -4.74 -19.18 12.67
N TYR A 107 -3.76 -18.31 12.46
CA TYR A 107 -2.76 -18.45 11.40
C TYR A 107 -1.93 -19.72 11.54
N ALA A 108 -1.55 -20.07 12.77
CA ALA A 108 -0.77 -21.28 13.06
C ALA A 108 -1.57 -22.57 12.87
N ARG A 109 -2.90 -22.55 13.11
CA ARG A 109 -3.78 -23.74 13.04
C ARG A 109 -4.33 -24.02 11.65
N GLN A 110 -4.39 -23.04 10.78
CA GLN A 110 -4.92 -23.21 9.42
C GLN A 110 -3.79 -23.32 8.39
N GLY A 111 -4.07 -23.99 7.27
CA GLY A 111 -3.08 -24.22 6.20
C GLY A 111 -2.79 -23.00 5.34
N PRO A 112 -1.71 -23.04 4.52
CA PRO A 112 -1.28 -21.92 3.68
C PRO A 112 -2.36 -21.37 2.72
N GLN A 113 -3.27 -22.24 2.24
CA GLN A 113 -4.36 -21.82 1.35
C GLN A 113 -5.31 -20.84 2.04
N HIS A 114 -5.68 -21.11 3.29
CA HIS A 114 -6.52 -20.21 4.09
C HIS A 114 -5.76 -18.95 4.52
N ASN A 115 -4.47 -19.08 4.83
CA ASN A 115 -3.63 -17.95 5.19
C ASN A 115 -3.50 -16.92 4.07
N ARG A 116 -3.59 -17.34 2.80
CA ARG A 116 -3.57 -16.42 1.65
C ARG A 116 -4.77 -15.45 1.63
N LEU A 117 -5.89 -15.79 2.25
CA LEU A 117 -7.07 -14.93 2.32
C LEU A 117 -6.85 -13.67 3.17
N PHE A 118 -5.89 -13.67 4.08
CA PHE A 118 -5.54 -12.49 4.85
C PHE A 118 -4.92 -11.35 4.04
N PHE A 119 -4.33 -11.64 2.87
CA PHE A 119 -3.75 -10.58 2.03
C PHE A 119 -4.81 -9.68 1.38
N PRO A 120 -5.89 -10.19 0.76
CA PRO A 120 -7.01 -9.36 0.34
C PRO A 120 -7.67 -8.59 1.48
N GLU A 121 -7.90 -9.23 2.62
CA GLU A 121 -8.48 -8.59 3.81
C GLU A 121 -7.57 -7.45 4.32
N ARG A 122 -6.25 -7.65 4.34
CA ARG A 122 -5.26 -6.63 4.67
C ARG A 122 -5.37 -5.41 3.76
N ASN A 123 -5.57 -5.62 2.46
CA ASN A 123 -5.71 -4.53 1.49
C ASN A 123 -6.95 -3.68 1.79
N VAL A 124 -8.07 -4.29 2.21
CA VAL A 124 -9.27 -3.57 2.65
C VAL A 124 -8.99 -2.74 3.91
N THR A 125 -8.28 -3.31 4.88
CA THR A 125 -7.87 -2.59 6.10
C THR A 125 -6.95 -1.42 5.78
N MET A 126 -5.97 -1.62 4.90
CA MET A 126 -5.02 -0.57 4.49
C MET A 126 -5.73 0.60 3.81
N SER A 127 -6.70 0.32 2.93
CA SER A 127 -7.53 1.35 2.31
C SER A 127 -8.35 2.13 3.34
N ALA A 128 -8.91 1.46 4.35
CA ALA A 128 -9.70 2.11 5.40
C ALA A 128 -8.88 3.06 6.29
N LEU A 129 -7.60 2.76 6.49
CA LEU A 129 -6.68 3.53 7.32
C LEU A 129 -6.11 4.78 6.62
N THR A 130 -6.38 4.98 5.32
CA THR A 130 -5.76 6.05 4.53
C THR A 130 -6.78 6.99 3.90
N GLU A 131 -6.37 8.23 3.64
CA GLU A 131 -7.21 9.21 2.93
C GLU A 131 -7.44 8.80 1.47
N ALA A 132 -6.42 8.18 0.87
CA ALA A 132 -6.49 7.72 -0.51
C ALA A 132 -5.51 6.57 -0.78
N THR A 133 -5.71 5.91 -1.92
CA THR A 133 -4.82 4.88 -2.46
C THR A 133 -4.27 5.32 -3.81
N VAL A 134 -2.95 5.19 -4.00
CA VAL A 134 -2.27 5.38 -5.29
C VAL A 134 -1.79 4.03 -5.81
N ILE A 135 -2.29 3.63 -6.99
CA ILE A 135 -1.80 2.46 -7.71
C ILE A 135 -0.71 2.90 -8.69
N VAL A 136 0.50 2.41 -8.48
CA VAL A 136 1.67 2.76 -9.29
C VAL A 136 1.78 1.86 -10.52
N GLU A 137 1.60 0.55 -10.31
CA GLU A 137 1.69 -0.48 -11.34
C GLU A 137 0.93 -1.71 -10.89
N ALA A 138 0.09 -2.30 -11.74
CA ALA A 138 -0.62 -3.53 -11.41
C ALA A 138 -1.00 -4.30 -12.68
N GLY A 139 -0.83 -5.63 -12.66
CA GLY A 139 -1.32 -6.50 -13.72
C GLY A 139 -2.85 -6.70 -13.66
N GLU A 140 -3.42 -7.27 -14.71
CA GLU A 140 -4.87 -7.45 -14.89
C GLU A 140 -5.53 -8.27 -13.76
N THR A 141 -4.81 -9.21 -13.14
CA THR A 141 -5.29 -10.07 -12.04
C THR A 141 -4.65 -9.76 -10.70
N SER A 142 -4.08 -8.56 -10.55
CA SER A 142 -3.36 -8.17 -9.34
C SER A 142 -4.25 -8.12 -8.10
N GLY A 143 -3.74 -8.62 -6.96
CA GLY A 143 -4.37 -8.43 -5.66
C GLY A 143 -4.53 -6.97 -5.25
N THR A 144 -3.77 -6.05 -5.85
CA THR A 144 -3.91 -4.60 -5.68
C THR A 144 -5.30 -4.10 -6.07
N LEU A 145 -5.98 -4.77 -7.02
CA LEU A 145 -7.33 -4.40 -7.45
C LEU A 145 -8.39 -4.64 -6.35
N THR A 146 -8.10 -5.49 -5.37
CA THR A 146 -8.96 -5.61 -4.17
C THR A 146 -8.92 -4.31 -3.36
N GLN A 147 -7.77 -3.68 -3.23
CA GLN A 147 -7.65 -2.38 -2.57
C GLN A 147 -8.32 -1.26 -3.37
N ALA A 148 -8.16 -1.26 -4.70
CA ALA A 148 -8.85 -0.31 -5.57
C ALA A 148 -10.36 -0.32 -5.34
N ARG A 149 -10.96 -1.52 -5.38
CA ARG A 149 -12.39 -1.70 -5.11
C ARG A 149 -12.77 -1.24 -3.71
N ALA A 150 -11.95 -1.61 -2.70
CA ALA A 150 -12.20 -1.23 -1.31
C ALA A 150 -12.15 0.30 -1.12
N ALA A 151 -11.19 0.99 -1.75
CA ALA A 151 -11.05 2.44 -1.68
C ALA A 151 -12.33 3.13 -2.18
N LEU A 152 -12.81 2.78 -3.36
CA LEU A 152 -14.04 3.35 -3.92
C LEU A 152 -15.27 3.03 -3.06
N HIS A 153 -15.42 1.77 -2.62
CA HIS A 153 -16.54 1.36 -1.77
C HIS A 153 -16.55 2.09 -0.41
N GLN A 154 -15.38 2.43 0.12
CA GLN A 154 -15.21 3.16 1.38
C GLN A 154 -15.29 4.69 1.20
N GLY A 155 -15.57 5.18 -0.01
CA GLY A 155 -15.59 6.62 -0.32
C GLY A 155 -14.20 7.28 -0.26
N ARG A 156 -13.11 6.48 -0.35
CA ARG A 156 -11.74 6.98 -0.40
C ARG A 156 -11.34 7.31 -1.83
N LYS A 157 -10.47 8.28 -2.00
CA LYS A 157 -9.94 8.63 -3.32
C LYS A 157 -9.03 7.50 -3.83
N LEU A 158 -9.18 7.19 -5.12
CA LEU A 158 -8.34 6.22 -5.81
C LEU A 158 -7.61 6.92 -6.96
N PHE A 159 -6.30 6.89 -6.90
CA PHE A 159 -5.41 7.43 -7.92
C PHE A 159 -4.75 6.29 -8.68
N ILE A 160 -4.69 6.41 -10.00
CA ILE A 160 -4.07 5.41 -10.88
C ILE A 160 -3.06 6.15 -11.77
N LEU A 161 -1.78 5.75 -11.71
CA LEU A 161 -0.76 6.39 -12.54
C LEU A 161 -1.03 6.18 -14.03
N ASP A 162 -0.73 7.20 -14.81
CA ASP A 162 -0.93 7.25 -16.27
C ASP A 162 -0.31 6.05 -16.99
N SER A 163 0.83 5.56 -16.52
CA SER A 163 1.48 4.37 -17.08
C SER A 163 0.61 3.12 -17.08
N CYS A 164 -0.34 2.98 -16.15
CA CYS A 164 -1.28 1.86 -16.15
C CYS A 164 -2.29 1.92 -17.31
N PHE A 165 -2.57 3.11 -17.84
CA PHE A 165 -3.49 3.30 -18.96
C PHE A 165 -2.83 3.09 -20.33
N THR A 166 -1.50 3.17 -20.38
CA THR A 166 -0.72 2.98 -21.60
C THR A 166 -0.14 1.57 -21.73
N GLU A 167 -0.23 0.77 -20.70
CA GLU A 167 0.24 -0.62 -20.68
C GLU A 167 -0.71 -1.52 -21.47
N ALA A 168 -0.15 -2.22 -22.46
CA ALA A 168 -0.93 -3.09 -23.33
C ALA A 168 -1.58 -4.26 -22.58
N GLY A 169 -2.85 -4.54 -22.86
CA GLY A 169 -3.58 -5.68 -22.28
C GLY A 169 -4.21 -5.41 -20.91
N LEU A 170 -4.10 -4.20 -20.36
CA LEU A 170 -4.81 -3.82 -19.15
C LEU A 170 -6.17 -3.19 -19.46
N THR A 171 -7.22 -3.69 -18.83
CA THR A 171 -8.59 -3.18 -18.97
C THR A 171 -9.09 -2.53 -17.68
N TRP A 172 -8.51 -2.90 -16.53
CA TRP A 172 -8.92 -2.43 -15.23
C TRP A 172 -8.77 -0.91 -15.03
N PRO A 173 -7.75 -0.19 -15.59
CA PRO A 173 -7.62 1.25 -15.35
C PRO A 173 -8.83 2.03 -15.85
N GLU A 174 -9.27 1.75 -17.09
CA GLU A 174 -10.44 2.40 -17.69
C GLU A 174 -11.74 2.05 -16.94
N ARG A 175 -11.86 0.82 -16.42
CA ARG A 175 -13.01 0.43 -15.60
C ARG A 175 -13.08 1.26 -14.33
N TYR A 176 -11.98 1.34 -13.56
CA TYR A 176 -11.97 2.11 -12.32
C TYR A 176 -12.07 3.62 -12.55
N LEU A 177 -11.58 4.13 -13.69
CA LEU A 177 -11.78 5.53 -14.08
C LEU A 177 -13.29 5.86 -14.18
N LYS A 178 -14.08 4.97 -14.80
CA LYS A 178 -15.54 5.10 -14.88
C LYS A 178 -16.23 4.99 -13.53
N GLU A 179 -15.63 4.29 -12.59
CA GLU A 179 -16.12 4.11 -11.21
C GLU A 179 -15.69 5.25 -10.27
N GLY A 180 -14.94 6.25 -10.75
CA GLY A 180 -14.56 7.43 -9.98
C GLY A 180 -13.09 7.50 -9.57
N ALA A 181 -12.22 6.62 -10.09
CA ALA A 181 -10.78 6.77 -9.93
C ALA A 181 -10.26 7.99 -10.70
N ILE A 182 -9.13 8.51 -10.26
CA ILE A 182 -8.47 9.68 -10.84
C ILE A 182 -7.19 9.21 -11.55
N ARG A 183 -7.07 9.52 -12.85
CA ARG A 183 -5.86 9.29 -13.63
C ARG A 183 -4.82 10.33 -13.30
N VAL A 184 -3.60 9.89 -12.99
CA VAL A 184 -2.49 10.74 -12.52
C VAL A 184 -1.37 10.76 -13.55
N ARG A 185 -1.09 11.92 -14.13
CA ARG A 185 0.04 12.16 -15.03
C ARG A 185 1.22 12.77 -14.28
N GLU A 186 0.92 13.64 -13.33
CA GLU A 186 1.91 14.30 -12.49
C GLU A 186 1.41 14.39 -11.03
N PHE A 187 2.32 14.68 -10.10
CA PHE A 187 1.98 14.73 -8.67
C PHE A 187 0.89 15.75 -8.35
N ASP A 188 0.86 16.85 -9.09
CA ASP A 188 -0.11 17.93 -8.86
C ASP A 188 -1.56 17.49 -9.11
N ASP A 189 -1.80 16.47 -9.96
CA ASP A 189 -3.14 15.87 -10.12
C ASP A 189 -3.64 15.27 -8.80
N ILE A 190 -2.73 14.62 -8.05
CA ILE A 190 -3.05 14.07 -6.72
C ILE A 190 -3.30 15.20 -5.73
N TRP A 191 -2.38 16.18 -5.71
CA TRP A 191 -2.43 17.26 -4.75
C TRP A 191 -3.69 18.11 -4.89
N ALA A 192 -4.06 18.47 -6.12
CA ALA A 192 -5.29 19.20 -6.42
C ALA A 192 -6.55 18.46 -5.97
N ALA A 193 -6.52 17.12 -6.05
CA ALA A 193 -7.66 16.31 -5.64
C ALA A 193 -7.71 16.08 -4.12
N LEU A 194 -6.58 16.07 -3.41
CA LEU A 194 -6.58 15.87 -1.95
C LEU A 194 -7.03 17.12 -1.17
N GLY A 195 -6.89 18.31 -1.74
CA GLY A 195 -7.34 19.58 -1.16
C GLY A 195 -6.32 20.17 -0.23
#